data_f9efd500a5bc73e290667b6a8f7cfd9d
#
_entry.id   f9efd500a5bc73e290667b6a8f7cfd9d
#
_cell.length_a   1.000
_cell.length_b   1.000
_cell.length_c   1.000
_cell.angle_alpha   90.00
_cell.angle_beta   90.00
_cell.angle_gamma   90.00
#
_symmetry.space_group_name_H-M   'P 1'
#
loop_
_entity.id
_entity.type
_entity.pdbx_description
1 polymer ?
#
loop_
_entity_poly.entity_id
_entity_poly.type
_entity_poly.pdbx_seq_one_letter_code
_entity_poly.pdbx_strand_id
1 'polypeptide(L)'
;MWNYRVVRTKEEQYDSYQLYEVYYDDDGKIEGMTENAMEPYGESVEELESDLVFMMQALKQPVLDMKELEKQFEENPPWAELVAGIRPYEFK
;
A
#
# COMPACT_ATOMS: atom_id res chain seq x y z
N MET A 1 -6.37 2.09 -10.02
CA MET A 1 -6.04 3.33 -9.29
C MET A 1 -5.21 3.01 -8.06
N TRP A 2 -4.36 3.93 -7.66
CA TRP A 2 -3.55 3.75 -6.46
C TRP A 2 -3.33 5.10 -5.79
N ASN A 3 -3.01 5.05 -4.50
CA ASN A 3 -2.56 6.23 -3.77
C ASN A 3 -1.65 5.78 -2.63
N TYR A 4 -1.04 6.74 -1.96
CA TYR A 4 -0.31 6.45 -0.74
C TYR A 4 -1.30 6.44 0.43
N ARG A 5 -1.11 5.51 1.35
CA ARG A 5 -1.89 5.46 2.58
C ARG A 5 -0.96 5.24 3.75
N VAL A 6 -1.32 5.81 4.88
CA VAL A 6 -0.61 5.55 6.13
C VAL A 6 -1.08 4.20 6.63
N VAL A 7 -0.13 3.32 6.93
CA VAL A 7 -0.42 2.00 7.48
C VAL A 7 0.26 1.88 8.82
N ARG A 8 -0.52 1.53 9.83
CA ARG A 8 -0.02 1.28 11.17
C ARG A 8 0.40 -0.16 11.30
N THR A 9 1.61 -0.38 11.77
CA THR A 9 2.09 -1.71 12.10
C THR A 9 2.33 -1.77 13.59
N LYS A 10 1.73 -2.75 14.23
CA LYS A 10 1.89 -2.92 15.67
C LYS A 10 3.19 -3.64 15.95
N GLU A 11 4.10 -2.94 16.60
CA GLU A 11 5.37 -3.49 17.03
C GLU A 11 5.25 -3.97 18.47
N GLU A 12 6.34 -4.54 18.99
CA GLU A 12 6.35 -5.12 20.31
C GLU A 12 6.10 -4.09 21.41
N GLN A 13 6.71 -2.91 21.30
CA GLN A 13 6.64 -1.88 22.32
C GLN A 13 6.05 -0.56 21.84
N TYR A 14 5.71 -0.47 20.55
CA TYR A 14 5.17 0.75 19.97
C TYR A 14 4.45 0.41 18.68
N ASP A 15 3.73 1.38 18.14
CA ASP A 15 3.14 1.27 16.81
C ASP A 15 3.98 2.11 15.86
N SER A 16 4.22 1.59 14.66
CA SER A 16 4.89 2.38 13.63
C SER A 16 3.90 2.77 12.55
N TYR A 17 4.12 3.92 11.94
CA TYR A 17 3.26 4.48 10.91
C TYR A 17 4.13 4.79 9.70
N GLN A 18 3.83 4.14 8.59
CA GLN A 18 4.61 4.29 7.37
C GLN A 18 3.69 4.39 6.17
N LEU A 19 4.22 4.92 5.07
CA LEU A 19 3.46 5.08 3.84
C LEU A 19 3.67 3.87 2.94
N TYR A 20 2.57 3.41 2.36
CA TYR A 20 2.59 2.34 1.36
C TYR A 20 1.78 2.79 0.16
N GLU A 21 2.13 2.29 -1.03
CA GLU A 21 1.25 2.42 -2.18
C GLU A 21 0.17 1.37 -2.03
N VAL A 22 -1.07 1.81 -2.14
CA VAL A 22 -2.23 0.93 -2.02
C VAL A 22 -2.99 0.97 -3.34
N TYR A 23 -3.35 -0.19 -3.85
CA TYR A 23 -4.00 -0.34 -5.14
C TYR A 23 -5.45 -0.72 -4.95
N TYR A 24 -6.33 -0.12 -5.75
CA TYR A 24 -7.77 -0.29 -5.63
C TYR A 24 -8.35 -0.89 -6.90
N ASP A 25 -9.39 -1.71 -6.73
CA ASP A 25 -10.12 -2.24 -7.86
C ASP A 25 -11.15 -1.20 -8.36
N ASP A 26 -11.93 -1.58 -9.37
CA ASP A 26 -12.91 -0.66 -9.97
C ASP A 26 -14.03 -0.25 -9.01
N ASP A 27 -14.25 -1.03 -7.96
CA ASP A 27 -15.25 -0.73 -6.95
C ASP A 27 -14.68 0.11 -5.80
N GLY A 28 -13.39 0.46 -5.87
CA GLY A 28 -12.74 1.23 -4.84
C GLY A 28 -12.27 0.41 -3.64
N LYS A 29 -12.28 -0.90 -3.77
CA LYS A 29 -11.79 -1.77 -2.70
C LYS A 29 -10.30 -1.97 -2.84
N ILE A 30 -9.63 -2.12 -1.71
CA ILE A 30 -8.18 -2.37 -1.71
C ILE A 30 -7.93 -3.77 -2.26
N GLU A 31 -7.17 -3.84 -3.35
CA GLU A 31 -6.81 -5.12 -3.96
C GLU A 31 -5.34 -5.48 -3.79
N GLY A 32 -4.51 -4.54 -3.36
CA GLY A 32 -3.11 -4.83 -3.13
C GLY A 32 -2.38 -3.66 -2.54
N MET A 33 -1.10 -3.86 -2.22
CA MET A 33 -0.23 -2.81 -1.71
C MET A 33 1.22 -3.19 -1.96
N THR A 34 2.11 -2.20 -1.85
CA THR A 34 3.54 -2.50 -1.94
C THR A 34 3.98 -3.37 -0.78
N GLU A 35 4.97 -4.21 -1.03
CA GLU A 35 5.49 -5.11 -0.01
C GLU A 35 6.20 -4.36 1.11
N ASN A 36 6.91 -3.28 0.74
CA ASN A 36 7.67 -2.48 1.68
C ASN A 36 7.15 -1.05 1.74
N ALA A 37 7.40 -0.40 2.86
CA ALA A 37 7.08 1.00 3.00
C ALA A 37 7.82 1.82 1.95
N MET A 38 7.19 2.90 1.51
CA MET A 38 7.72 3.75 0.46
C MET A 38 8.43 4.95 1.05
N GLU A 39 9.53 5.31 0.41
CA GLU A 39 10.28 6.52 0.74
C GLU A 39 10.02 7.55 -0.35
N PRO A 40 10.10 8.84 -0.03
CA PRO A 40 10.00 9.86 -1.06
C PRO A 40 11.10 9.67 -2.11
N TYR A 41 10.73 9.79 -3.37
CA TYR A 41 11.67 9.55 -4.46
C TYR A 41 11.37 10.46 -5.65
N GLY A 42 12.39 10.87 -6.34
CA GLY A 42 12.29 11.57 -7.60
C GLY A 42 13.64 11.58 -8.30
N GLU A 43 13.61 11.67 -9.62
CA GLU A 43 14.84 11.79 -10.42
C GLU A 43 15.24 13.24 -10.63
N SER A 44 14.48 14.16 -10.05
CA SER A 44 14.78 15.58 -9.98
C SER A 44 14.19 16.12 -8.69
N VAL A 45 14.59 17.33 -8.31
CA VAL A 45 14.04 17.96 -7.11
C VAL A 45 12.54 18.19 -7.27
N GLU A 46 12.11 18.57 -8.48
CA GLU A 46 10.70 18.80 -8.77
C GLU A 46 9.88 17.51 -8.65
N GLU A 47 10.44 16.40 -9.12
CA GLU A 47 9.76 15.11 -8.98
C GLU A 47 9.71 14.67 -7.52
N LEU A 48 10.77 14.91 -6.76
CA LEU A 48 10.79 14.60 -5.34
C LEU A 48 9.73 15.42 -4.61
N GLU A 49 9.61 16.69 -4.93
CA GLU A 49 8.60 17.55 -4.34
C GLU A 49 7.19 17.03 -4.65
N SER A 50 6.95 16.65 -5.90
CA SER A 50 5.65 16.11 -6.31
C SER A 50 5.32 14.84 -5.54
N ASP A 51 6.29 13.97 -5.34
CA ASP A 51 6.09 12.75 -4.60
C ASP A 51 5.76 13.04 -3.13
N LEU A 52 6.48 13.99 -2.52
CA LEU A 52 6.21 14.40 -1.15
C LEU A 52 4.80 14.97 -1.00
N VAL A 53 4.38 15.82 -1.95
CA VAL A 53 3.03 16.39 -1.92
C VAL A 53 1.98 15.26 -2.02
N PHE A 54 2.21 14.31 -2.89
CA PHE A 54 1.31 13.18 -3.06
C PHE A 54 1.26 12.31 -1.79
N MET A 55 2.41 12.09 -1.17
CA MET A 55 2.48 11.36 0.09
C MET A 55 1.72 12.06 1.21
N MET A 56 1.78 13.39 1.24
CA MET A 56 1.08 14.16 2.26
C MET A 56 -0.44 13.98 2.17
N GLN A 57 -0.97 13.66 1.01
CA GLN A 57 -2.41 13.41 0.87
C GLN A 57 -2.86 12.22 1.71
N ALA A 58 -1.96 11.27 1.95
CA ALA A 58 -2.28 10.11 2.77
C ALA A 58 -2.67 10.47 4.19
N LEU A 59 -2.16 11.59 4.70
CA LEU A 59 -2.47 12.04 6.06
C LEU A 59 -3.91 12.50 6.21
N LYS A 60 -4.61 12.75 5.11
CA LYS A 60 -6.00 13.16 5.10
C LYS A 60 -6.96 11.97 5.04
N GLN A 61 -6.42 10.77 4.91
CA GLN A 61 -7.21 9.55 4.83
C GLN A 61 -7.10 8.77 6.14
N PRO A 62 -8.09 7.92 6.45
CA PRO A 62 -7.99 7.09 7.65
C PRO A 62 -6.75 6.21 7.61
N VAL A 63 -6.16 6.02 8.79
CA VAL A 63 -5.02 5.12 8.94
C VAL A 63 -5.49 3.69 8.74
N LEU A 64 -4.74 2.93 7.92
CA LEU A 64 -5.03 1.52 7.71
C LEU A 64 -4.22 0.70 8.71
N ASP A 65 -4.72 -0.49 9.03
CA ASP A 65 -4.05 -1.37 9.97
C ASP A 65 -3.42 -2.55 9.22
N MET A 66 -2.13 -2.77 9.44
CA MET A 66 -1.39 -3.80 8.72
C MET A 66 -1.99 -5.20 8.93
N LYS A 67 -2.38 -5.53 10.16
CA LYS A 67 -2.95 -6.84 10.43
C LYS A 67 -4.27 -7.06 9.71
N GLU A 68 -5.08 -6.02 9.62
CA GLU A 68 -6.35 -6.12 8.90
C GLU A 68 -6.10 -6.28 7.40
N LEU A 69 -5.12 -5.58 6.87
CA LEU A 69 -4.76 -5.71 5.46
C LEU A 69 -4.22 -7.11 5.17
N GLU A 70 -3.34 -7.60 6.01
CA GLU A 70 -2.79 -8.95 5.86
C GLU A 70 -3.88 -10.01 5.90
N LYS A 71 -4.82 -9.85 6.82
CA LYS A 71 -5.95 -10.77 6.93
C LYS A 71 -6.83 -10.73 5.68
N GLN A 72 -7.11 -9.53 5.19
CA GLN A 72 -7.90 -9.36 3.98
C GLN A 72 -7.22 -10.01 2.79
N PHE A 73 -5.90 -9.85 2.64
CA PHE A 73 -5.15 -10.44 1.54
C PHE A 73 -5.03 -11.95 1.69
N GLU A 74 -5.03 -12.46 2.92
CA GLU A 74 -5.00 -13.88 3.19
C GLU A 74 -6.32 -14.54 2.77
N GLU A 75 -7.44 -13.90 3.07
CA GLU A 75 -8.77 -14.38 2.72
C GLU A 75 -9.10 -14.16 1.24
N ASN A 76 -8.56 -13.11 0.66
CA ASN A 76 -8.83 -12.73 -0.71
C ASN A 76 -7.56 -12.17 -1.34
N PRO A 77 -6.59 -13.05 -1.66
CA PRO A 77 -5.29 -12.61 -2.17
C PRO A 77 -5.43 -11.79 -3.45
N PRO A 78 -4.60 -10.75 -3.62
CA PRO A 78 -4.66 -9.90 -4.81
C PRO A 78 -4.54 -10.64 -6.13
N TRP A 79 -3.88 -11.80 -6.13
CA TRP A 79 -3.68 -12.60 -7.32
C TRP A 79 -4.75 -13.68 -7.52
N ALA A 80 -5.71 -13.80 -6.60
CA ALA A 80 -6.65 -14.92 -6.59
C ALA A 80 -7.56 -14.95 -7.81
N GLU A 81 -7.89 -13.80 -8.37
CA GLU A 81 -8.75 -13.70 -9.54
C GLU A 81 -8.00 -13.88 -10.84
N LEU A 82 -6.69 -13.85 -10.78
CA LEU A 82 -5.88 -14.12 -11.94
C LEU A 82 -5.83 -15.62 -12.13
N VAL A 83 -5.55 -16.04 -13.31
CA VAL A 83 -5.68 -17.43 -13.67
C VAL A 83 -5.04 -18.37 -12.67
N ALA A 84 -5.74 -19.43 -12.34
CA ALA A 84 -5.17 -20.50 -11.55
C ALA A 84 -3.89 -20.98 -12.23
N GLY A 85 -2.80 -21.02 -11.47
CA GLY A 85 -1.51 -21.37 -11.99
C GLY A 85 -0.54 -20.21 -12.13
N ILE A 86 -1.04 -18.97 -12.11
CA ILE A 86 -0.16 -17.82 -12.02
C ILE A 86 0.29 -17.71 -10.58
N ARG A 87 1.58 -17.62 -10.39
CA ARG A 87 2.15 -17.63 -9.05
C ARG A 87 2.24 -16.21 -8.49
N PRO A 88 2.02 -16.05 -7.17
CA PRO A 88 2.04 -14.71 -6.57
C PRO A 88 3.30 -13.91 -6.85
N TYR A 89 4.45 -14.55 -6.88
CA TYR A 89 5.70 -13.83 -7.08
C TYR A 89 5.83 -13.23 -8.48
N GLU A 90 4.99 -13.64 -9.42
CA GLU A 90 5.00 -13.09 -10.78
C GLU A 90 4.43 -11.67 -10.84
N PHE A 91 3.83 -11.21 -9.74
CA PHE A 91 3.26 -9.87 -9.65
C PHE A 91 4.17 -8.88 -8.96
N LYS A 92 5.36 -9.28 -8.65
CA LYS A 92 6.31 -8.40 -7.99
C LYS A 92 7.12 -7.61 -8.99
#